data_96d8f206683d437e05ddf9b72d14ad8f
#
_entry.id   96d8f206683d437e05ddf9b72d14ad8f
#
_cell.length_a   1.000
_cell.length_b   1.000
_cell.length_c   1.000
_cell.angle_alpha   90.00
_cell.angle_beta   90.00
_cell.angle_gamma   90.00
#
_symmetry.space_group_name_H-M   'P 1'
#
loop_
_entity.id
_entity.type
_entity.pdbx_description
1 polymer ?
#
loop_
_entity_poly.entity_id
_entity_poly.type
_entity_poly.pdbx_seq_one_letter_code
_entity_poly.pdbx_strand_id
1 'polypeptide(L)'
;MPLLPELVVTTQAVEAEGIGEELEVRVEFWGTRGSIAKPGSSTVRYGGNTSCVEVRSKRGTLVILDCGTGAHPLGQSLISGGAKSLRGHILISHTHWDHIQGIPFFAPLFVPGNEWDIYGPRGLDQSLRETLAGQMRYTYFPISPDQFEATIRYHDLVEGTFDVDDIRVTTRYLNHPALTLGYRLQADGATIVYCCDHEPYSQSLASGQEEFAGQDLRHAEFIRSADLLIHDAQYTAAEYPAKIGWGHSSVEYVLKLAQHANVKRLVLTHHDPLRDDDALDHILEGIGSQLHNATSVLKVSAAAEGDVLEIESSQAETLERSAGEFQAMTSPESALDDRPVILSITDSRIAAVLSDAIRAEGLRADFFSSIEEARELIARDRPSLAIIEHDMPRSDGMKTCRAIRYTENDPAHPLSVVMVAAQQDSAAAAAAGVTDWLIKPFTSSYARTKVRAWVLRTACRWMRATIPDDEERRIASLRKLRILDTEPEEKFDRVTRLAAALFDVPMALISLVDEDRQWFKSCVGLSAKETSRDASFCAHVVYSQTPMIVADTFQDIRFADNPLVINEPRIRFYAGYPLILNDGSCIGTLCLLDTRPRSLRGSDIERLHDLADIALQQLAA
;
A
#
# COMPACT_ATOMS: atom_id res chain seq x y z
N MET A 1 37.46 42.48 33.78
CA MET A 1 36.55 41.40 33.42
C MET A 1 35.89 40.92 34.71
N PRO A 2 34.61 41.16 34.95
CA PRO A 2 33.90 40.57 36.08
C PRO A 2 33.24 39.25 35.65
N LEU A 3 33.40 38.26 36.53
CA LEU A 3 32.82 36.92 36.47
C LEU A 3 31.29 36.98 36.59
N LEU A 4 30.59 36.25 35.73
CA LEU A 4 29.16 36.02 35.82
C LEU A 4 28.85 35.05 36.96
N PRO A 5 27.72 35.18 37.69
CA PRO A 5 27.37 34.29 38.78
C PRO A 5 26.77 32.97 38.25
N GLU A 6 27.20 31.87 38.87
CA GLU A 6 26.62 30.54 38.68
C GLU A 6 25.13 30.51 39.07
N LEU A 7 24.29 30.09 38.15
CA LEU A 7 22.89 29.74 38.42
C LEU A 7 22.84 28.32 39.01
N VAL A 8 22.63 28.23 40.31
CA VAL A 8 22.32 26.97 41.00
C VAL A 8 20.85 26.62 40.69
N VAL A 9 20.65 25.66 39.83
CA VAL A 9 19.32 25.04 39.63
C VAL A 9 19.11 23.97 40.71
N THR A 10 18.33 24.26 41.72
CA THR A 10 17.88 23.27 42.68
C THR A 10 16.74 22.45 42.05
N THR A 11 17.06 21.22 41.63
CA THR A 11 16.06 20.20 41.32
C THR A 11 15.43 19.72 42.60
N GLN A 12 14.22 20.15 42.91
CA GLN A 12 13.34 19.45 43.85
C GLN A 12 12.76 18.23 43.10
N ALA A 13 13.14 17.05 43.55
CA ALA A 13 12.44 15.82 43.20
C ALA A 13 11.04 15.88 43.79
N VAL A 14 10.04 16.04 42.95
CA VAL A 14 8.65 15.79 43.31
C VAL A 14 8.46 14.28 43.14
N GLU A 15 8.30 13.59 44.28
CA GLU A 15 7.78 12.23 44.29
C GLU A 15 6.35 12.27 43.74
N ALA A 16 6.15 11.73 42.56
CA ALA A 16 4.84 11.55 41.95
C ALA A 16 4.15 10.38 42.67
N GLU A 17 3.23 10.69 43.57
CA GLU A 17 2.18 9.75 44.00
C GLU A 17 1.34 9.38 42.76
N GLY A 18 1.25 8.07 42.46
CA GLY A 18 0.55 7.52 41.31
C GLY A 18 -0.97 7.78 41.39
N ILE A 19 -1.43 8.65 40.54
CA ILE A 19 -2.76 8.61 39.93
C ILE A 19 -2.53 7.94 38.56
N GLY A 20 -3.16 6.78 38.33
CA GLY A 20 -3.06 6.12 37.04
C GLY A 20 -3.60 7.03 35.94
N GLU A 21 -2.73 7.75 35.25
CA GLU A 21 -3.06 8.42 34.01
C GLU A 21 -3.47 7.33 33.03
N GLU A 22 -4.73 7.34 32.60
CA GLU A 22 -5.17 6.56 31.45
C GLU A 22 -4.36 7.09 30.26
N LEU A 23 -3.29 6.39 29.90
CA LEU A 23 -2.47 6.72 28.73
C LEU A 23 -3.39 6.77 27.50
N GLU A 24 -3.38 7.89 26.80
CA GLU A 24 -4.13 8.15 25.57
C GLU A 24 -3.24 7.89 24.35
N VAL A 25 -3.82 7.74 23.14
CA VAL A 25 -3.03 7.68 21.93
C VAL A 25 -2.41 9.05 21.69
N ARG A 26 -1.08 9.09 21.63
CA ARG A 26 -0.32 10.33 21.46
C ARG A 26 0.07 10.54 20.01
N VAL A 27 -0.14 11.74 19.49
CA VAL A 27 0.26 12.17 18.15
C VAL A 27 1.14 13.41 18.27
N GLU A 28 2.34 13.39 17.67
CA GLU A 28 3.29 14.51 17.71
C GLU A 28 3.76 14.86 16.29
N PHE A 29 3.81 16.16 15.98
CA PHE A 29 4.20 16.66 14.66
C PHE A 29 5.67 17.06 14.64
N TRP A 30 6.46 16.46 13.76
CA TRP A 30 7.89 16.71 13.57
C TRP A 30 8.20 17.42 12.24
N GLY A 31 7.24 17.44 11.33
CA GLY A 31 7.31 18.14 10.07
C GLY A 31 5.95 18.35 9.45
N THR A 32 5.68 19.54 8.94
CA THR A 32 4.35 20.04 8.58
C THR A 32 4.30 20.68 7.18
N ARG A 33 5.46 20.89 6.54
CA ARG A 33 5.57 21.55 5.23
C ARG A 33 5.42 20.58 4.06
N GLY A 34 4.83 21.06 2.98
CA GLY A 34 4.76 20.35 1.72
C GLY A 34 5.89 20.69 0.76
N SER A 35 6.16 19.79 -0.16
CA SER A 35 7.05 19.91 -1.32
C SER A 35 8.53 20.14 -0.99
N ILE A 36 8.88 21.02 -0.08
CA ILE A 36 10.26 21.32 0.30
C ILE A 36 10.34 21.94 1.71
N ALA A 37 11.40 21.63 2.43
CA ALA A 37 11.69 22.26 3.72
C ALA A 37 11.89 23.77 3.56
N LYS A 38 11.29 24.55 4.47
CA LYS A 38 11.39 26.01 4.50
C LYS A 38 11.85 26.51 5.88
N PRO A 39 13.12 26.41 6.20
CA PRO A 39 13.67 26.98 7.43
C PRO A 39 13.69 28.52 7.34
N GLY A 40 13.40 29.19 8.45
CA GLY A 40 13.47 30.64 8.52
C GLY A 40 12.59 31.27 9.58
N SER A 41 12.78 32.57 9.83
CA SER A 41 12.03 33.30 10.85
C SER A 41 10.52 33.42 10.55
N SER A 42 10.12 33.26 9.31
CA SER A 42 8.70 33.33 8.88
C SER A 42 7.94 32.02 9.04
N THR A 43 8.60 30.94 9.50
CA THR A 43 8.00 29.60 9.65
C THR A 43 8.27 28.97 11.01
N VAL A 44 8.62 29.79 12.01
CA VAL A 44 9.01 29.30 13.34
C VAL A 44 7.83 28.76 14.15
N ARG A 45 6.63 29.30 13.94
CA ARG A 45 5.44 28.88 14.72
C ARG A 45 4.84 27.55 14.25
N TYR A 46 4.80 27.33 12.94
CA TYR A 46 4.23 26.12 12.36
C TYR A 46 5.29 25.11 11.90
N GLY A 47 6.56 25.52 11.84
CA GLY A 47 7.66 24.67 11.45
C GLY A 47 8.06 24.79 9.99
N GLY A 48 9.28 24.36 9.68
CA GLY A 48 9.88 24.40 8.36
C GLY A 48 10.26 23.03 7.79
N ASN A 49 10.11 21.94 8.56
CA ASN A 49 10.42 20.59 8.11
C ASN A 49 9.27 20.00 7.29
N THR A 50 9.62 19.09 6.38
CA THR A 50 8.63 18.34 5.59
C THR A 50 8.07 17.16 6.36
N SER A 51 6.98 16.58 5.85
CA SER A 51 6.05 15.66 6.49
C SER A 51 6.69 14.58 7.35
N CYS A 52 6.40 14.60 8.66
CA CYS A 52 6.75 13.55 9.61
C CYS A 52 5.86 13.67 10.85
N VAL A 53 5.10 12.63 11.15
CA VAL A 53 4.19 12.59 12.30
C VAL A 53 4.45 11.31 13.10
N GLU A 54 4.64 11.44 14.41
CA GLU A 54 4.77 10.33 15.34
C GLU A 54 3.41 9.98 15.94
N VAL A 55 3.07 8.69 15.99
CA VAL A 55 1.90 8.13 16.67
C VAL A 55 2.36 7.07 17.66
N ARG A 56 1.90 7.16 18.91
CA ARG A 56 2.16 6.15 19.94
C ARG A 56 0.86 5.62 20.50
N SER A 57 0.70 4.29 20.52
CA SER A 57 -0.38 3.63 21.26
C SER A 57 -0.14 3.67 22.78
N LYS A 58 -1.18 3.39 23.57
CA LYS A 58 -1.07 3.20 25.03
C LYS A 58 -0.07 2.10 25.42
N ARG A 59 0.14 1.11 24.56
CA ARG A 59 1.12 0.02 24.78
C ARG A 59 2.54 0.38 24.38
N GLY A 60 2.74 1.57 23.80
CA GLY A 60 4.04 2.08 23.41
C GLY A 60 4.44 1.73 21.97
N THR A 61 3.56 1.12 21.16
CA THR A 61 3.83 0.90 19.73
C THR A 61 4.07 2.22 19.05
N LEU A 62 5.25 2.34 18.40
CA LEU A 62 5.70 3.52 17.70
C LEU A 62 5.42 3.40 16.21
N VAL A 63 4.60 4.30 15.67
CA VAL A 63 4.37 4.47 14.24
C VAL A 63 4.80 5.87 13.82
N ILE A 64 5.54 5.97 12.72
CA ILE A 64 5.95 7.22 12.09
C ILE A 64 5.22 7.29 10.73
N LEU A 65 4.46 8.35 10.52
CA LEU A 65 3.77 8.63 9.25
C LEU A 65 4.63 9.61 8.46
N ASP A 66 5.14 9.15 7.34
CA ASP A 66 6.15 9.79 6.49
C ASP A 66 7.49 10.09 7.19
N CYS A 67 8.51 10.18 6.38
CA CYS A 67 9.90 10.35 6.83
C CYS A 67 10.59 11.46 6.04
N GLY A 68 9.94 12.65 6.00
CA GLY A 68 10.51 13.89 5.47
C GLY A 68 11.62 14.43 6.36
N THR A 69 11.99 15.70 6.20
CA THR A 69 13.10 16.28 7.00
C THR A 69 12.81 16.29 8.50
N GLY A 70 11.52 16.28 8.92
CA GLY A 70 11.13 16.14 10.33
C GLY A 70 11.60 14.84 10.99
N ALA A 71 11.91 13.80 10.21
CA ALA A 71 12.46 12.56 10.74
C ALA A 71 13.85 12.71 11.37
N HIS A 72 14.64 13.71 10.95
CA HIS A 72 15.94 13.96 11.55
C HIS A 72 15.84 14.37 13.04
N PRO A 73 15.12 15.44 13.43
CA PRO A 73 14.93 15.78 14.84
C PRO A 73 14.20 14.68 15.63
N LEU A 74 13.20 14.00 15.05
CA LEU A 74 12.57 12.84 15.68
C LEU A 74 13.61 11.75 16.00
N GLY A 75 14.45 11.38 15.04
CA GLY A 75 15.49 10.37 15.24
C GLY A 75 16.47 10.72 16.36
N GLN A 76 16.86 11.99 16.47
CA GLN A 76 17.70 12.49 17.55
C GLN A 76 17.00 12.39 18.92
N SER A 77 15.71 12.75 18.98
CA SER A 77 14.90 12.62 20.19
C SER A 77 14.80 11.16 20.65
N LEU A 78 14.51 10.24 19.74
CA LEU A 78 14.39 8.80 20.04
C LEU A 78 15.70 8.21 20.61
N ILE A 79 16.86 8.57 20.05
CA ILE A 79 18.16 8.11 20.56
C ILE A 79 18.45 8.71 21.92
N SER A 80 18.16 9.99 22.13
CA SER A 80 18.41 10.69 23.38
C SER A 80 17.57 10.17 24.54
N GLY A 81 16.47 9.52 24.26
CA GLY A 81 15.60 8.89 25.25
C GLY A 81 16.20 7.68 25.99
N GLY A 82 17.41 7.22 25.60
CA GLY A 82 18.21 6.24 26.35
C GLY A 82 17.71 4.81 26.31
N ALA A 83 16.78 4.46 25.41
CA ALA A 83 16.35 3.08 25.21
C ALA A 83 17.50 2.22 24.70
N LYS A 84 17.64 0.98 25.21
CA LYS A 84 18.72 0.05 24.80
C LYS A 84 18.54 -0.46 23.38
N SER A 85 17.29 -0.59 22.93
CA SER A 85 16.90 -0.92 21.56
C SER A 85 15.57 -0.26 21.27
N LEU A 86 15.36 0.15 20.04
CA LEU A 86 14.11 0.71 19.55
C LEU A 86 13.48 -0.26 18.57
N ARG A 87 12.15 -0.44 18.68
CA ARG A 87 11.32 -1.05 17.66
C ARG A 87 10.30 -0.03 17.20
N GLY A 88 10.12 0.07 15.90
CA GLY A 88 9.14 1.00 15.37
C GLY A 88 8.78 0.69 13.92
N HIS A 89 7.76 1.39 13.46
CA HIS A 89 7.14 1.20 12.16
C HIS A 89 7.07 2.54 11.43
N ILE A 90 7.51 2.57 10.18
CA ILE A 90 7.45 3.76 9.31
C ILE A 90 6.45 3.49 8.21
N LEU A 91 5.38 4.26 8.12
CA LEU A 91 4.35 4.17 7.10
C LEU A 91 4.51 5.34 6.13
N ILE A 92 5.04 5.07 4.94
CA ILE A 92 5.27 6.06 3.90
C ILE A 92 4.01 6.21 3.06
N SER A 93 3.47 7.43 2.99
CA SER A 93 2.30 7.72 2.15
C SER A 93 2.61 7.55 0.66
N HIS A 94 3.74 8.10 0.22
CA HIS A 94 4.30 7.95 -1.12
C HIS A 94 5.77 8.36 -1.15
N THR A 95 6.42 8.18 -2.30
CA THR A 95 7.88 8.30 -2.39
C THR A 95 8.37 9.61 -3.03
N HIS A 96 7.60 10.70 -2.97
CA HIS A 96 8.15 12.04 -3.24
C HIS A 96 9.16 12.43 -2.17
N TRP A 97 10.11 13.27 -2.55
CA TRP A 97 11.27 13.55 -1.68
C TRP A 97 10.90 14.12 -0.33
N ASP A 98 9.93 15.01 -0.27
CA ASP A 98 9.48 15.63 0.98
C ASP A 98 8.83 14.65 1.98
N HIS A 99 8.56 13.41 1.56
CA HIS A 99 8.06 12.32 2.40
C HIS A 99 9.12 11.27 2.75
N ILE A 100 10.27 11.23 2.06
CA ILE A 100 11.28 10.19 2.25
C ILE A 100 12.69 10.72 2.45
N GLN A 101 12.96 12.01 2.21
CA GLN A 101 14.33 12.56 2.24
C GLN A 101 14.99 12.52 3.62
N GLY A 102 14.23 12.32 4.69
CA GLY A 102 14.74 12.16 6.04
C GLY A 102 15.29 10.77 6.36
N ILE A 103 14.91 9.74 5.60
CA ILE A 103 15.34 8.35 5.84
C ILE A 103 16.87 8.21 5.92
N PRO A 104 17.68 8.78 5.01
CA PRO A 104 19.14 8.71 5.10
C PRO A 104 19.72 9.39 6.34
N PHE A 105 18.95 10.22 7.03
CA PHE A 105 19.34 11.00 8.21
C PHE A 105 18.63 10.56 9.48
N PHE A 106 17.79 9.51 9.41
CA PHE A 106 17.08 8.97 10.55
C PHE A 106 18.00 8.09 11.39
N ALA A 107 18.62 8.71 12.37
CA ALA A 107 19.69 8.11 13.18
C ALA A 107 19.36 6.72 13.77
N PRO A 108 18.10 6.37 14.16
CA PRO A 108 17.78 5.03 14.67
C PRO A 108 18.04 3.88 13.70
N LEU A 109 18.15 4.11 12.38
CA LEU A 109 18.52 3.08 11.40
C LEU A 109 19.98 2.65 11.46
N PHE A 110 20.83 3.47 12.09
CA PHE A 110 22.28 3.22 12.24
C PHE A 110 22.65 2.61 13.59
N VAL A 111 21.69 2.28 14.43
CA VAL A 111 21.95 1.75 15.78
C VAL A 111 21.74 0.23 15.78
N PRO A 112 22.80 -0.57 16.05
CA PRO A 112 22.69 -2.02 16.15
C PRO A 112 21.69 -2.44 17.21
N GLY A 113 20.89 -3.46 16.89
CA GLY A 113 19.86 -4.00 17.78
C GLY A 113 18.51 -3.26 17.72
N ASN A 114 18.41 -2.16 16.96
CA ASN A 114 17.12 -1.58 16.62
C ASN A 114 16.44 -2.40 15.53
N GLU A 115 15.08 -2.39 15.53
CA GLU A 115 14.26 -3.06 14.55
C GLU A 115 13.26 -2.08 13.94
N TRP A 116 13.19 -2.05 12.61
CA TRP A 116 12.28 -1.17 11.87
C TRP A 116 11.55 -1.91 10.77
N ASP A 117 10.24 -1.77 10.75
CA ASP A 117 9.38 -2.18 9.65
C ASP A 117 8.97 -0.95 8.83
N ILE A 118 9.34 -0.90 7.55
CA ILE A 118 9.05 0.23 6.66
C ILE A 118 8.00 -0.20 5.64
N TYR A 119 6.86 0.45 5.67
CA TYR A 119 5.69 0.19 4.83
C TYR A 119 5.49 1.33 3.85
N GLY A 120 5.02 1.03 2.63
CA GLY A 120 4.67 2.08 1.68
C GLY A 120 4.15 1.52 0.35
N PRO A 121 3.64 2.39 -0.53
CA PRO A 121 3.09 1.95 -1.80
C PRO A 121 4.18 1.37 -2.69
N ARG A 122 3.86 0.26 -3.32
CA ARG A 122 4.69 -0.33 -4.35
C ARG A 122 4.62 0.49 -5.64
N GLY A 123 5.76 0.73 -6.30
CA GLY A 123 5.80 1.24 -7.67
C GLY A 123 5.42 0.18 -8.71
N LEU A 124 5.25 0.56 -9.97
CA LEU A 124 4.99 -0.39 -11.07
C LEU A 124 6.20 -1.27 -11.37
N ASP A 125 7.39 -0.68 -11.31
CA ASP A 125 8.67 -1.24 -11.76
C ASP A 125 9.70 -1.42 -10.65
N GLN A 126 9.40 -0.92 -9.44
CA GLN A 126 10.32 -0.97 -8.29
C GLN A 126 9.57 -1.20 -6.98
N SER A 127 10.17 -2.00 -6.11
CA SER A 127 9.72 -2.14 -4.73
C SER A 127 9.99 -0.86 -3.92
N LEU A 128 9.34 -0.76 -2.76
CA LEU A 128 9.63 0.31 -1.80
C LEU A 128 11.12 0.36 -1.45
N ARG A 129 11.74 -0.80 -1.19
CA ARG A 129 13.18 -0.91 -0.89
C ARG A 129 14.04 -0.34 -2.02
N GLU A 130 13.77 -0.71 -3.26
CA GLU A 130 14.55 -0.25 -4.42
C GLU A 130 14.38 1.26 -4.63
N THR A 131 13.17 1.79 -4.44
CA THR A 131 12.89 3.22 -4.52
C THR A 131 13.65 3.99 -3.45
N LEU A 132 13.61 3.54 -2.20
CA LEU A 132 14.34 4.15 -1.09
C LEU A 132 15.87 4.03 -1.26
N ALA A 133 16.35 2.90 -1.77
CA ALA A 133 17.77 2.73 -2.12
C ALA A 133 18.19 3.68 -3.25
N GLY A 134 17.28 3.99 -4.16
CA GLY A 134 17.51 4.89 -5.30
C GLY A 134 17.95 6.30 -4.87
N GLN A 135 17.40 6.85 -3.79
CA GLN A 135 17.80 8.16 -3.25
C GLN A 135 19.17 8.13 -2.56
N MET A 136 19.64 6.95 -2.15
CA MET A 136 20.93 6.75 -1.48
C MET A 136 22.04 6.24 -2.43
N ARG A 137 21.86 6.40 -3.76
CA ARG A 137 22.95 6.11 -4.71
C ARG A 137 24.14 7.00 -4.44
N TYR A 138 25.36 6.47 -4.59
CA TYR A 138 26.62 7.19 -4.33
C TYR A 138 26.70 8.58 -4.96
N THR A 139 26.06 8.78 -6.11
CA THR A 139 25.97 10.09 -6.78
C THR A 139 25.25 11.15 -5.93
N TYR A 140 24.34 10.75 -5.06
CA TYR A 140 23.50 11.64 -4.25
C TYR A 140 23.82 11.56 -2.75
N PHE A 141 24.25 10.39 -2.28
CA PHE A 141 24.48 10.13 -0.87
C PHE A 141 25.71 9.22 -0.66
N PRO A 142 26.56 9.46 0.37
CA PRO A 142 27.85 8.76 0.50
C PRO A 142 27.74 7.33 1.01
N ILE A 143 26.57 6.91 1.52
CA ILE A 143 26.33 5.57 2.06
C ILE A 143 25.10 4.92 1.38
N SER A 144 25.09 3.60 1.34
CA SER A 144 23.96 2.80 0.83
C SER A 144 23.10 2.24 1.98
N PRO A 145 21.88 1.79 1.72
CA PRO A 145 21.03 1.14 2.73
C PRO A 145 21.66 -0.09 3.39
N ASP A 146 22.61 -0.76 2.73
CA ASP A 146 23.32 -1.92 3.28
C ASP A 146 24.26 -1.54 4.45
N GLN A 147 24.46 -0.25 4.70
CA GLN A 147 25.23 0.27 5.82
C GLN A 147 24.38 0.66 7.05
N PHE A 148 23.08 0.45 6.98
CA PHE A 148 22.22 0.50 8.15
C PHE A 148 22.55 -0.66 9.07
N GLU A 149 22.68 -0.39 10.37
CA GLU A 149 23.04 -1.41 11.38
C GLU A 149 21.81 -1.97 12.10
N ALA A 150 20.65 -1.32 11.95
CA ALA A 150 19.37 -1.81 12.44
C ALA A 150 18.85 -2.96 11.54
N THR A 151 18.05 -3.84 12.11
CA THR A 151 17.27 -4.81 11.33
C THR A 151 16.11 -4.10 10.65
N ILE A 152 16.08 -4.07 9.32
CA ILE A 152 15.03 -3.38 8.55
C ILE A 152 14.29 -4.37 7.67
N ARG A 153 12.96 -4.35 7.78
CA ARG A 153 12.03 -5.10 6.94
C ARG A 153 11.21 -4.13 6.10
N TYR A 154 11.09 -4.38 4.80
CA TYR A 154 10.34 -3.54 3.87
C TYR A 154 9.04 -4.26 3.46
N HIS A 155 7.94 -3.50 3.44
CA HIS A 155 6.62 -4.03 3.14
C HIS A 155 5.95 -3.17 2.07
N ASP A 156 5.81 -3.73 0.87
CA ASP A 156 5.07 -3.09 -0.22
C ASP A 156 3.56 -3.16 0.06
N LEU A 157 2.89 -2.03 0.05
CA LEU A 157 1.47 -1.92 0.37
C LEU A 157 0.61 -1.62 -0.86
N VAL A 158 -0.63 -2.09 -0.78
CA VAL A 158 -1.77 -1.70 -1.61
C VAL A 158 -2.95 -1.30 -0.69
N GLU A 159 -4.13 -1.02 -1.24
CA GLU A 159 -5.34 -0.85 -0.41
C GLU A 159 -5.62 -2.14 0.37
N GLY A 160 -5.91 -2.01 1.66
CA GLY A 160 -6.22 -3.16 2.51
C GLY A 160 -6.19 -2.84 3.99
N THR A 161 -6.24 -3.89 4.82
CA THR A 161 -6.16 -3.77 6.27
C THR A 161 -5.15 -4.78 6.81
N PHE A 162 -4.29 -4.35 7.72
CA PHE A 162 -3.29 -5.18 8.40
C PHE A 162 -3.07 -4.66 9.82
N ASP A 163 -2.45 -5.47 10.66
CA ASP A 163 -2.13 -5.09 12.01
C ASP A 163 -0.63 -4.75 12.13
N VAL A 164 -0.34 -3.70 12.87
CA VAL A 164 1.00 -3.26 13.27
C VAL A 164 1.03 -3.32 14.77
N ASP A 165 1.55 -4.40 15.32
CA ASP A 165 1.48 -4.76 16.74
C ASP A 165 0.00 -4.64 17.27
N ASP A 166 -0.32 -3.67 18.09
CA ASP A 166 -1.67 -3.45 18.64
C ASP A 166 -2.49 -2.40 17.87
N ILE A 167 -1.97 -1.87 16.77
CA ILE A 167 -2.62 -0.87 15.92
C ILE A 167 -3.15 -1.54 14.66
N ARG A 168 -4.45 -1.43 14.41
CA ARG A 168 -5.03 -1.82 13.13
C ARG A 168 -4.90 -0.69 12.12
N VAL A 169 -4.29 -0.99 10.96
CA VAL A 169 -4.05 -0.03 9.88
C VAL A 169 -4.88 -0.42 8.66
N THR A 170 -5.67 0.52 8.16
CA THR A 170 -6.37 0.39 6.88
C THR A 170 -5.81 1.40 5.90
N THR A 171 -5.48 0.97 4.69
CA THR A 171 -4.92 1.81 3.62
C THR A 171 -5.92 2.06 2.53
N ARG A 172 -5.82 3.24 1.91
CA ARG A 172 -6.59 3.60 0.73
C ARG A 172 -5.78 4.51 -0.20
N TYR A 173 -5.89 4.28 -1.52
CA TYR A 173 -5.28 5.19 -2.50
C TYR A 173 -5.94 6.55 -2.50
N LEU A 174 -5.10 7.58 -2.41
CA LEU A 174 -5.48 8.98 -2.53
C LEU A 174 -5.33 9.46 -3.99
N ASN A 175 -5.94 10.60 -4.28
CA ASN A 175 -5.87 11.21 -5.61
C ASN A 175 -4.66 12.14 -5.70
N HIS A 176 -3.52 11.59 -6.06
CA HIS A 176 -2.27 12.32 -6.20
C HIS A 176 -1.51 11.84 -7.46
N PRO A 177 -0.63 12.68 -8.08
CA PRO A 177 0.19 12.27 -9.22
C PRO A 177 1.10 11.07 -8.99
N ALA A 178 1.60 10.85 -7.77
CA ALA A 178 2.25 9.62 -7.37
C ALA A 178 1.25 8.63 -6.77
N LEU A 179 1.68 7.35 -6.67
CA LEU A 179 0.94 6.37 -5.89
C LEU A 179 1.00 6.75 -4.41
N THR A 180 -0.11 7.20 -3.88
CA THR A 180 -0.21 7.72 -2.52
C THR A 180 -1.25 6.95 -1.74
N LEU A 181 -0.90 6.47 -0.54
CA LEU A 181 -1.77 5.81 0.41
C LEU A 181 -2.13 6.73 1.56
N GLY A 182 -3.42 6.85 1.85
CA GLY A 182 -3.91 7.33 3.14
C GLY A 182 -3.91 6.18 4.15
N TYR A 183 -3.70 6.49 5.41
CA TYR A 183 -3.65 5.54 6.51
C TYR A 183 -4.74 5.85 7.54
N ARG A 184 -5.55 4.85 7.89
CA ARG A 184 -6.50 4.89 8.99
C ARG A 184 -5.99 3.95 10.08
N LEU A 185 -5.58 4.51 11.21
CA LEU A 185 -5.04 3.80 12.37
C LEU A 185 -6.12 3.71 13.45
N GLN A 186 -6.34 2.51 13.95
CA GLN A 186 -7.24 2.26 15.07
C GLN A 186 -6.45 1.65 16.21
N ALA A 187 -6.32 2.39 17.30
CA ALA A 187 -5.55 2.02 18.47
C ALA A 187 -6.32 2.44 19.74
N ASP A 188 -6.39 1.57 20.73
CA ASP A 188 -6.95 1.88 22.05
C ASP A 188 -8.36 2.51 22.01
N GLY A 189 -9.16 2.18 21.00
CA GLY A 189 -10.50 2.74 20.78
C GLY A 189 -10.52 4.12 20.10
N ALA A 190 -9.38 4.70 19.78
CA ALA A 190 -9.27 5.93 19.00
C ALA A 190 -9.03 5.62 17.50
N THR A 191 -9.49 6.51 16.64
CA THR A 191 -9.29 6.46 15.21
C THR A 191 -8.57 7.71 14.71
N ILE A 192 -7.36 7.50 14.17
CA ILE A 192 -6.52 8.55 13.56
C ILE A 192 -6.46 8.28 12.07
N VAL A 193 -6.71 9.29 11.25
CA VAL A 193 -6.59 9.16 9.78
C VAL A 193 -5.59 10.19 9.27
N TYR A 194 -4.65 9.71 8.46
CA TYR A 194 -3.62 10.49 7.80
C TYR A 194 -3.83 10.45 6.29
N CYS A 195 -4.13 11.59 5.70
CA CYS A 195 -4.35 11.78 4.27
C CYS A 195 -3.48 12.94 3.78
N CYS A 196 -2.17 12.69 3.65
CA CYS A 196 -1.24 13.65 3.10
C CYS A 196 -1.16 13.45 1.58
N ASP A 197 -1.17 14.56 0.83
CA ASP A 197 -1.18 14.60 -0.63
C ASP A 197 -2.42 13.97 -1.26
N HIS A 198 -3.49 14.74 -1.23
CA HIS A 198 -4.77 14.38 -1.83
C HIS A 198 -5.39 15.56 -2.56
N GLU A 199 -5.78 15.38 -3.81
CA GLU A 199 -6.56 16.32 -4.58
C GLU A 199 -8.02 15.85 -4.68
N PRO A 200 -9.04 16.73 -4.57
CA PRO A 200 -10.43 16.35 -4.83
C PRO A 200 -10.58 15.64 -6.18
N TYR A 201 -11.35 14.56 -6.22
CA TYR A 201 -11.65 13.91 -7.51
C TYR A 201 -12.56 14.78 -8.38
N SER A 202 -13.47 15.52 -7.77
CA SER A 202 -14.31 16.51 -8.45
C SER A 202 -13.74 17.93 -8.27
N GLN A 203 -13.44 18.60 -9.39
CA GLN A 203 -12.93 19.98 -9.37
C GLN A 203 -13.93 20.99 -8.80
N SER A 204 -15.23 20.73 -8.95
CA SER A 204 -16.28 21.58 -8.38
C SER A 204 -16.37 21.49 -6.86
N LEU A 205 -16.00 20.34 -6.28
CA LEU A 205 -15.91 20.17 -4.82
C LEU A 205 -14.78 21.00 -4.20
N ALA A 206 -13.70 21.24 -4.93
CA ALA A 206 -12.60 22.08 -4.44
C ALA A 206 -13.03 23.51 -4.12
N SER A 207 -14.09 24.01 -4.78
CA SER A 207 -14.73 25.30 -4.46
C SER A 207 -15.81 25.22 -3.39
N GLY A 208 -16.10 24.02 -2.84
CA GLY A 208 -17.09 23.80 -1.79
C GLY A 208 -18.56 23.87 -2.21
N GLN A 209 -18.87 23.82 -3.50
CA GLN A 209 -20.22 24.11 -4.02
C GLN A 209 -21.11 22.88 -4.27
N GLU A 210 -20.57 21.66 -4.36
CA GLU A 210 -21.33 20.44 -4.70
C GLU A 210 -21.42 19.43 -3.55
N GLU A 211 -22.32 18.44 -3.68
CA GLU A 211 -22.41 17.30 -2.77
C GLU A 211 -21.36 16.24 -3.11
N PHE A 212 -20.89 15.51 -2.09
CA PHE A 212 -19.94 14.43 -2.27
C PHE A 212 -20.56 13.28 -3.06
N ALA A 213 -19.89 12.83 -4.12
CA ALA A 213 -20.29 11.71 -4.96
C ALA A 213 -19.07 10.89 -5.41
N GLY A 214 -19.31 9.68 -5.90
CA GLY A 214 -18.26 8.85 -6.50
C GLY A 214 -17.06 8.60 -5.56
N GLN A 215 -15.86 8.93 -6.02
CA GLN A 215 -14.63 8.71 -5.25
C GLN A 215 -14.47 9.67 -4.07
N ASP A 216 -14.96 10.90 -4.17
CA ASP A 216 -14.95 11.83 -3.03
C ASP A 216 -15.85 11.34 -1.89
N LEU A 217 -17.00 10.72 -2.20
CA LEU A 217 -17.86 10.08 -1.20
C LEU A 217 -17.13 8.89 -0.54
N ARG A 218 -16.44 8.07 -1.32
CA ARG A 218 -15.64 6.96 -0.77
C ARG A 218 -14.49 7.47 0.10
N HIS A 219 -13.90 8.61 -0.26
CA HIS A 219 -12.88 9.24 0.58
C HIS A 219 -13.51 9.74 1.89
N ALA A 220 -14.69 10.35 1.85
CA ALA A 220 -15.45 10.71 3.05
C ALA A 220 -15.79 9.50 3.93
N GLU A 221 -16.12 8.35 3.32
CA GLU A 221 -16.35 7.10 4.05
C GLU A 221 -15.07 6.56 4.73
N PHE A 222 -13.91 6.66 4.06
CA PHE A 222 -12.63 6.24 4.63
C PHE A 222 -12.24 7.02 5.89
N ILE A 223 -12.54 8.33 5.92
CA ILE A 223 -12.24 9.20 7.06
C ILE A 223 -13.38 9.30 8.08
N ARG A 224 -14.52 8.64 7.83
CA ARG A 224 -15.74 8.76 8.64
C ARG A 224 -15.48 8.55 10.14
N SER A 225 -16.03 9.46 10.93
CA SER A 225 -15.99 9.45 12.41
C SER A 225 -14.59 9.34 12.99
N ALA A 226 -13.55 9.85 12.28
CA ALA A 226 -12.22 9.93 12.83
C ALA A 226 -12.19 10.85 14.06
N ASP A 227 -11.51 10.39 15.12
CA ASP A 227 -11.24 11.22 16.28
C ASP A 227 -10.24 12.32 15.92
N LEU A 228 -9.26 11.97 15.07
CA LEU A 228 -8.30 12.90 14.47
C LEU A 228 -8.17 12.62 12.98
N LEU A 229 -8.37 13.64 12.16
CA LEU A 229 -8.02 13.67 10.74
C LEU A 229 -6.85 14.63 10.54
N ILE A 230 -5.74 14.13 10.03
CA ILE A 230 -4.58 14.90 9.57
C ILE A 230 -4.65 14.89 8.04
N HIS A 231 -4.89 16.04 7.42
CA HIS A 231 -5.15 16.11 5.99
C HIS A 231 -4.38 17.24 5.31
N ASP A 232 -3.87 16.96 4.10
CA ASP A 232 -3.33 17.97 3.19
C ASP A 232 -4.36 19.08 2.94
N ALA A 233 -3.91 20.31 3.07
CA ALA A 233 -4.70 21.51 2.77
C ALA A 233 -3.77 22.61 2.25
N GLN A 234 -3.00 22.29 1.23
CA GLN A 234 -1.92 23.13 0.73
C GLN A 234 -2.43 24.45 0.15
N TYR A 235 -3.62 24.45 -0.46
CA TYR A 235 -4.18 25.61 -1.16
C TYR A 235 -5.45 26.16 -0.50
N THR A 236 -5.82 27.39 -0.87
CA THR A 236 -7.17 27.91 -0.67
C THR A 236 -8.00 27.67 -1.94
N ALA A 237 -9.34 27.77 -1.87
CA ALA A 237 -10.21 27.66 -3.04
C ALA A 237 -9.89 28.72 -4.11
N ALA A 238 -9.36 29.88 -3.72
CA ALA A 238 -8.93 30.92 -4.64
C ALA A 238 -7.64 30.56 -5.41
N GLU A 239 -6.73 29.84 -4.78
CA GLU A 239 -5.44 29.41 -5.36
C GLU A 239 -5.60 28.15 -6.21
N TYR A 240 -6.51 27.26 -5.84
CA TYR A 240 -6.68 25.92 -6.41
C TYR A 240 -6.87 25.89 -7.94
N PRO A 241 -7.64 26.80 -8.60
CA PRO A 241 -7.83 26.75 -10.06
C PRO A 241 -6.54 26.78 -10.86
N ALA A 242 -5.47 27.40 -10.32
CA ALA A 242 -4.15 27.44 -10.95
C ALA A 242 -3.29 26.20 -10.59
N LYS A 243 -3.78 25.32 -9.74
CA LYS A 243 -3.07 24.17 -9.15
C LYS A 243 -3.73 22.82 -9.43
N ILE A 244 -4.76 22.80 -10.25
CA ILE A 244 -5.46 21.57 -10.66
C ILE A 244 -4.46 20.58 -11.27
N GLY A 245 -4.49 19.34 -10.78
CA GLY A 245 -3.59 18.27 -11.20
C GLY A 245 -2.24 18.24 -10.45
N TRP A 246 -2.06 19.10 -9.45
CA TRP A 246 -0.85 19.08 -8.60
C TRP A 246 -0.96 18.08 -7.46
N GLY A 247 -2.16 17.56 -7.19
CA GLY A 247 -2.38 16.47 -6.24
C GLY A 247 -2.64 16.92 -4.80
N HIS A 248 -3.09 18.18 -4.58
CA HIS A 248 -3.31 18.74 -3.26
C HIS A 248 -4.69 19.37 -3.10
N SER A 249 -5.17 19.38 -1.85
CA SER A 249 -6.50 19.88 -1.48
C SER A 249 -6.53 21.38 -1.21
N SER A 250 -7.74 21.95 -1.36
CA SER A 250 -8.05 23.25 -0.79
C SER A 250 -8.57 23.11 0.66
N VAL A 251 -8.30 24.13 1.46
CA VAL A 251 -8.79 24.24 2.84
C VAL A 251 -10.30 24.06 2.92
N GLU A 252 -11.05 24.71 2.00
CA GLU A 252 -12.51 24.70 1.95
C GLU A 252 -13.07 23.31 1.64
N TYR A 253 -12.41 22.56 0.75
CA TYR A 253 -12.76 21.16 0.48
C TYR A 253 -12.57 20.29 1.72
N VAL A 254 -11.40 20.38 2.35
CA VAL A 254 -11.08 19.54 3.52
C VAL A 254 -12.00 19.84 4.70
N LEU A 255 -12.36 21.12 4.89
CA LEU A 255 -13.30 21.52 5.93
C LEU A 255 -14.68 20.91 5.71
N LYS A 256 -15.22 21.02 4.49
CA LYS A 256 -16.50 20.43 4.10
C LYS A 256 -16.46 18.89 4.20
N LEU A 257 -15.37 18.28 3.78
CA LEU A 257 -15.14 16.83 3.85
C LEU A 257 -15.16 16.33 5.30
N ALA A 258 -14.44 17.01 6.21
CA ALA A 258 -14.40 16.67 7.63
C ALA A 258 -15.77 16.79 8.31
N GLN A 259 -16.54 17.85 7.97
CA GLN A 259 -17.91 18.02 8.46
C GLN A 259 -18.84 16.92 7.95
N HIS A 260 -18.80 16.61 6.64
CA HIS A 260 -19.63 15.55 6.05
C HIS A 260 -19.33 14.17 6.65
N ALA A 261 -18.07 13.90 6.95
CA ALA A 261 -17.61 12.64 7.51
C ALA A 261 -17.74 12.56 9.05
N ASN A 262 -18.30 13.57 9.71
CA ASN A 262 -18.41 13.65 11.19
C ASN A 262 -17.06 13.47 11.92
N VAL A 263 -16.00 14.08 11.40
CA VAL A 263 -14.68 14.12 12.03
C VAL A 263 -14.75 15.00 13.28
N LYS A 264 -14.08 14.60 14.39
CA LYS A 264 -14.08 15.37 15.64
C LYS A 264 -13.04 16.48 15.65
N ARG A 265 -11.82 16.13 15.23
CA ARG A 265 -10.69 17.08 15.14
C ARG A 265 -10.04 16.97 13.76
N LEU A 266 -9.88 18.09 13.09
CA LEU A 266 -9.16 18.24 11.84
C LEU A 266 -7.86 19.00 12.07
N VAL A 267 -6.75 18.46 11.60
CA VAL A 267 -5.46 19.13 11.55
C VAL A 267 -5.06 19.29 10.10
N LEU A 268 -4.96 20.53 9.65
CA LEU A 268 -4.47 20.89 8.33
C LEU A 268 -2.95 20.76 8.31
N THR A 269 -2.41 20.06 7.33
CA THR A 269 -0.96 19.84 7.18
C THR A 269 -0.50 20.06 5.75
N HIS A 270 0.75 19.78 5.46
CA HIS A 270 1.38 19.95 4.15
C HIS A 270 1.30 21.39 3.64
N HIS A 271 1.66 22.33 4.55
CA HIS A 271 1.57 23.77 4.28
C HIS A 271 2.42 24.17 3.08
N ASP A 272 1.85 25.02 2.20
CA ASP A 272 2.54 25.54 1.02
C ASP A 272 3.88 26.21 1.43
N PRO A 273 5.01 25.87 0.79
CA PRO A 273 6.30 26.47 1.12
C PRO A 273 6.37 27.98 0.91
N LEU A 274 5.46 28.57 0.12
CA LEU A 274 5.37 30.03 -0.05
C LEU A 274 4.56 30.70 1.06
N ARG A 275 3.84 29.95 1.87
CA ARG A 275 2.98 30.45 2.96
C ARG A 275 3.81 30.62 4.24
N ASP A 276 3.74 31.79 4.83
CA ASP A 276 4.35 32.09 6.13
C ASP A 276 3.37 31.83 7.29
N ASP A 277 3.85 31.99 8.51
CA ASP A 277 3.07 31.77 9.72
C ASP A 277 1.84 32.68 9.85
N ASP A 278 1.98 33.95 9.44
CA ASP A 278 0.89 34.93 9.52
C ASP A 278 -0.23 34.59 8.51
N ALA A 279 0.12 34.07 7.33
CA ALA A 279 -0.87 33.62 6.36
C ALA A 279 -1.65 32.38 6.87
N LEU A 280 -1.01 31.46 7.62
CA LEU A 280 -1.70 30.35 8.26
C LEU A 280 -2.66 30.82 9.37
N ASP A 281 -2.25 31.79 10.20
CA ASP A 281 -3.13 32.40 11.19
C ASP A 281 -4.38 33.00 10.55
N HIS A 282 -4.25 33.74 9.46
CA HIS A 282 -5.39 34.32 8.73
C HIS A 282 -6.35 33.27 8.19
N ILE A 283 -5.84 32.13 7.68
CA ILE A 283 -6.68 31.00 7.25
C ILE A 283 -7.46 30.45 8.44
N LEU A 284 -6.80 30.22 9.59
CA LEU A 284 -7.45 29.70 10.78
C LEU A 284 -8.50 30.64 11.37
N GLU A 285 -8.25 31.96 11.36
CA GLU A 285 -9.23 32.99 11.75
C GLU A 285 -10.48 32.93 10.87
N GLY A 286 -10.29 32.79 9.56
CA GLY A 286 -11.37 32.63 8.59
C GLY A 286 -12.21 31.37 8.87
N ILE A 287 -11.57 30.23 9.11
CA ILE A 287 -12.22 28.97 9.47
C ILE A 287 -13.00 29.12 10.78
N GLY A 288 -12.38 29.70 11.81
CA GLY A 288 -13.01 29.94 13.12
C GLY A 288 -14.31 30.72 13.00
N SER A 289 -14.32 31.76 12.17
CA SER A 289 -15.50 32.58 11.87
C SER A 289 -16.62 31.78 11.18
N GLN A 290 -16.27 30.92 10.23
CA GLN A 290 -17.22 30.04 9.52
C GLN A 290 -17.85 28.99 10.45
N LEU A 291 -17.04 28.32 11.28
CA LEU A 291 -17.49 27.29 12.20
C LEU A 291 -18.38 27.84 13.30
N HIS A 292 -18.07 29.03 13.82
CA HIS A 292 -18.88 29.69 14.83
C HIS A 292 -20.30 30.00 14.31
N ASN A 293 -20.40 30.44 13.07
CA ASN A 293 -21.67 30.73 12.41
C ASN A 293 -22.49 29.47 12.11
N ALA A 294 -21.82 28.31 11.88
CA ALA A 294 -22.45 27.04 11.55
C ALA A 294 -22.83 26.17 12.75
N THR A 295 -22.57 26.61 13.99
CA THR A 295 -22.76 25.79 15.21
C THR A 295 -22.08 24.40 15.12
N SER A 296 -20.96 24.32 14.44
CA SER A 296 -20.22 23.07 14.23
C SER A 296 -19.42 22.69 15.47
N VAL A 297 -19.39 21.38 15.80
CA VAL A 297 -18.56 20.82 16.89
C VAL A 297 -17.15 20.44 16.41
N LEU A 298 -16.86 20.54 15.11
CA LEU A 298 -15.56 20.24 14.54
C LEU A 298 -14.48 21.18 15.09
N LYS A 299 -13.42 20.62 15.67
CA LYS A 299 -12.23 21.37 16.09
C LYS A 299 -11.24 21.40 14.93
N VAL A 300 -10.74 22.56 14.54
CA VAL A 300 -9.78 22.71 13.44
C VAL A 300 -8.53 23.44 13.93
N SER A 301 -7.37 22.93 13.55
CA SER A 301 -6.06 23.56 13.76
C SER A 301 -5.16 23.32 12.55
N ALA A 302 -4.08 24.07 12.43
CA ALA A 302 -2.98 23.76 11.53
C ALA A 302 -1.90 23.00 12.31
N ALA A 303 -1.24 22.03 11.65
CA ALA A 303 -0.14 21.31 12.26
C ALA A 303 1.04 22.24 12.52
N ALA A 304 1.63 22.16 13.71
CA ALA A 304 2.85 22.85 14.07
C ALA A 304 3.89 21.88 14.64
N GLU A 305 5.15 22.07 14.27
CA GLU A 305 6.23 21.24 14.79
C GLU A 305 6.34 21.36 16.32
N GLY A 306 6.40 20.20 16.99
CA GLY A 306 6.41 20.10 18.45
C GLY A 306 5.01 20.05 19.09
N ASP A 307 3.92 20.25 18.33
CA ASP A 307 2.57 20.06 18.85
C ASP A 307 2.33 18.59 19.18
N VAL A 308 1.78 18.37 20.38
CA VAL A 308 1.39 17.05 20.88
C VAL A 308 -0.11 17.03 21.10
N LEU A 309 -0.76 16.04 20.51
CA LEU A 309 -2.18 15.78 20.69
C LEU A 309 -2.38 14.44 21.40
N GLU A 310 -3.15 14.46 22.47
CA GLU A 310 -3.65 13.27 23.16
C GLU A 310 -5.07 13.02 22.66
N ILE A 311 -5.31 11.80 22.19
CA ILE A 311 -6.58 11.41 21.56
C ILE A 311 -7.30 10.46 22.48
N GLU A 312 -8.35 10.99 23.12
CA GLU A 312 -9.25 10.22 23.96
C GLU A 312 -10.01 9.18 23.16
N SER A 313 -10.16 7.99 23.71
CA SER A 313 -11.03 6.95 23.16
C SER A 313 -12.47 7.45 23.11
N SER A 314 -13.05 7.55 21.92
CA SER A 314 -14.50 7.53 21.84
C SER A 314 -14.93 6.07 21.99
N GLN A 315 -15.86 5.76 22.88
CA GLN A 315 -16.59 4.49 22.84
C GLN A 315 -17.35 4.40 21.51
N ALA A 316 -16.62 4.13 20.43
CA ALA A 316 -17.21 3.84 19.14
C ALA A 316 -17.69 2.40 19.18
N GLU A 317 -18.97 2.21 18.86
CA GLU A 317 -19.59 0.93 18.59
C GLU A 317 -18.59 0.00 17.87
N THR A 318 -18.46 -1.17 18.43
CA THR A 318 -17.76 -2.31 17.84
C THR A 318 -18.34 -2.56 16.44
N LEU A 319 -17.75 -1.94 15.43
CA LEU A 319 -18.02 -2.35 14.05
C LEU A 319 -17.55 -3.80 13.93
N GLU A 320 -18.56 -4.67 13.78
CA GLU A 320 -18.38 -6.10 13.60
C GLU A 320 -17.26 -6.39 12.61
N ARG A 321 -16.39 -7.30 12.99
CA ARG A 321 -15.33 -7.87 12.17
C ARG A 321 -15.88 -8.40 10.86
N SER A 322 -15.92 -7.56 9.83
CA SER A 322 -15.92 -8.07 8.46
C SER A 322 -14.45 -8.33 8.09
N ALA A 323 -14.05 -9.57 8.27
CA ALA A 323 -12.71 -10.05 7.97
C ALA A 323 -12.49 -10.03 6.45
N GLY A 324 -11.76 -9.02 6.00
CA GLY A 324 -10.97 -9.05 4.79
C GLY A 324 -9.54 -8.77 5.22
N GLU A 325 -8.82 -9.81 5.65
CA GLU A 325 -7.41 -9.72 5.99
C GLU A 325 -6.60 -9.45 4.73
N PHE A 326 -6.07 -8.24 4.60
CA PHE A 326 -5.00 -7.94 3.65
C PHE A 326 -3.68 -7.91 4.39
N GLN A 327 -2.71 -8.68 3.91
CA GLN A 327 -1.35 -8.69 4.42
C GLN A 327 -0.45 -7.77 3.59
N ALA A 328 0.50 -7.14 4.28
CA ALA A 328 1.57 -6.39 3.64
C ALA A 328 2.38 -7.28 2.68
N MET A 329 2.78 -6.74 1.54
CA MET A 329 3.49 -7.47 0.50
C MET A 329 4.96 -7.06 0.49
N THR A 330 5.87 -8.03 0.49
CA THR A 330 7.28 -7.82 0.17
C THR A 330 7.57 -8.31 -1.24
N SER A 331 8.33 -7.55 -1.99
CA SER A 331 8.50 -7.67 -3.42
C SER A 331 9.30 -8.86 -3.88
N PRO A 332 8.96 -9.49 -4.98
CA PRO A 332 9.94 -10.01 -5.92
C PRO A 332 10.09 -9.12 -7.15
N GLU A 333 11.12 -9.40 -7.91
CA GLU A 333 11.55 -8.78 -9.15
C GLU A 333 10.41 -8.23 -10.03
N SER A 334 10.64 -7.04 -10.60
CA SER A 334 9.73 -6.32 -11.47
C SER A 334 9.24 -7.20 -12.61
N ALA A 335 8.01 -7.69 -12.47
CA ALA A 335 7.29 -8.19 -13.61
C ALA A 335 6.16 -7.19 -13.88
N LEU A 336 6.30 -6.43 -14.96
CA LEU A 336 5.21 -5.62 -15.50
C LEU A 336 3.97 -6.50 -15.63
N ASP A 337 2.84 -5.99 -15.22
CA ASP A 337 1.54 -6.63 -15.42
C ASP A 337 1.27 -6.72 -16.93
N ASP A 338 1.38 -7.91 -17.51
CA ASP A 338 1.22 -8.15 -18.97
C ASP A 338 -0.25 -7.99 -19.43
N ARG A 339 -1.16 -7.74 -18.48
CA ARG A 339 -2.58 -7.52 -18.79
C ARG A 339 -2.76 -6.22 -19.57
N PRO A 340 -3.54 -6.22 -20.65
CA PRO A 340 -3.76 -5.02 -21.43
C PRO A 340 -4.62 -3.98 -20.69
N VAL A 341 -4.45 -2.72 -21.08
CA VAL A 341 -5.46 -1.70 -20.91
C VAL A 341 -6.34 -1.70 -22.15
N ILE A 342 -7.64 -1.89 -22.00
CA ILE A 342 -8.57 -1.88 -23.13
C ILE A 342 -9.21 -0.51 -23.33
N LEU A 343 -9.31 -0.08 -24.57
CA LEU A 343 -9.73 1.26 -24.96
C LEU A 343 -10.92 1.24 -25.91
N SER A 344 -11.95 2.05 -25.64
CA SER A 344 -12.99 2.39 -26.61
C SER A 344 -13.10 3.92 -26.75
N ILE A 345 -12.28 4.48 -27.62
CA ILE A 345 -12.12 5.92 -27.84
C ILE A 345 -12.29 6.22 -29.33
N THR A 346 -13.21 7.10 -29.68
CA THR A 346 -13.51 7.48 -31.05
C THR A 346 -12.71 8.68 -31.54
N ASP A 347 -12.32 9.58 -30.65
CA ASP A 347 -11.42 10.70 -30.97
C ASP A 347 -9.98 10.19 -31.10
N SER A 348 -9.46 10.22 -32.33
CA SER A 348 -8.12 9.69 -32.68
C SER A 348 -6.99 10.42 -31.94
N ARG A 349 -7.15 11.69 -31.58
CA ARG A 349 -6.13 12.46 -30.83
C ARG A 349 -6.08 11.99 -29.39
N ILE A 350 -7.23 11.78 -28.77
CA ILE A 350 -7.34 11.25 -27.41
C ILE A 350 -6.85 9.81 -27.36
N ALA A 351 -7.22 8.98 -28.36
CA ALA A 351 -6.74 7.62 -28.46
C ALA A 351 -5.21 7.54 -28.56
N ALA A 352 -4.57 8.44 -29.32
CA ALA A 352 -3.12 8.54 -29.41
C ALA A 352 -2.49 8.92 -28.06
N VAL A 353 -3.00 9.97 -27.40
CA VAL A 353 -2.50 10.43 -26.09
C VAL A 353 -2.58 9.31 -25.04
N LEU A 354 -3.69 8.58 -24.99
CA LEU A 354 -3.88 7.47 -24.04
C LEU A 354 -2.99 6.27 -24.38
N SER A 355 -2.88 5.92 -25.66
CA SER A 355 -1.99 4.83 -26.08
C SER A 355 -0.53 5.11 -25.76
N ASP A 356 -0.09 6.36 -25.97
CA ASP A 356 1.28 6.75 -25.65
C ASP A 356 1.50 6.77 -24.11
N ALA A 357 0.50 7.22 -23.34
CA ALA A 357 0.56 7.17 -21.88
C ALA A 357 0.67 5.71 -21.37
N ILE A 358 -0.13 4.80 -21.91
CA ILE A 358 -0.14 3.37 -21.55
C ILE A 358 1.19 2.72 -21.90
N ARG A 359 1.71 2.94 -23.13
CA ARG A 359 3.00 2.39 -23.58
C ARG A 359 4.18 2.95 -22.78
N ALA A 360 4.12 4.22 -22.41
CA ALA A 360 5.15 4.85 -21.57
C ALA A 360 5.26 4.24 -20.17
N GLU A 361 4.21 3.53 -19.71
CA GLU A 361 4.20 2.73 -18.49
C GLU A 361 4.53 1.24 -18.75
N GLY A 362 4.99 0.89 -19.96
CA GLY A 362 5.32 -0.49 -20.32
C GLY A 362 4.12 -1.41 -20.55
N LEU A 363 2.91 -0.85 -20.61
CA LEU A 363 1.67 -1.61 -20.72
C LEU A 363 1.20 -1.75 -22.17
N ARG A 364 0.42 -2.81 -22.44
CA ARG A 364 -0.21 -3.04 -23.74
C ARG A 364 -1.57 -2.32 -23.81
N ALA A 365 -1.82 -1.63 -24.92
CA ALA A 365 -3.10 -0.97 -25.22
C ALA A 365 -3.83 -1.74 -26.33
N ASP A 366 -5.00 -2.28 -26.03
CA ASP A 366 -5.87 -2.98 -26.99
C ASP A 366 -7.17 -2.21 -27.17
N PHE A 367 -7.64 -2.09 -28.42
CA PHE A 367 -8.84 -1.35 -28.75
C PHE A 367 -10.03 -2.28 -28.95
N PHE A 368 -11.23 -1.81 -28.60
CA PHE A 368 -12.48 -2.47 -28.93
C PHE A 368 -13.52 -1.46 -29.41
N SER A 369 -14.41 -1.90 -30.29
CA SER A 369 -15.45 -1.09 -30.92
C SER A 369 -16.86 -1.55 -30.62
N SER A 370 -17.00 -2.74 -30.01
CA SER A 370 -18.29 -3.33 -29.64
C SER A 370 -18.25 -3.95 -28.25
N ILE A 371 -19.45 -4.17 -27.67
CA ILE A 371 -19.59 -4.83 -26.37
C ILE A 371 -19.10 -6.28 -26.46
N GLU A 372 -19.34 -6.93 -27.58
CA GLU A 372 -18.92 -8.31 -27.86
C GLU A 372 -17.39 -8.44 -27.84
N GLU A 373 -16.67 -7.54 -28.54
CA GLU A 373 -15.21 -7.48 -28.50
C GLU A 373 -14.68 -7.20 -27.09
N ALA A 374 -15.33 -6.29 -26.34
CA ALA A 374 -14.96 -6.04 -24.94
C ALA A 374 -15.06 -7.30 -24.09
N ARG A 375 -16.13 -8.07 -24.25
CA ARG A 375 -16.35 -9.35 -23.55
C ARG A 375 -15.28 -10.40 -23.89
N GLU A 376 -14.93 -10.51 -25.15
CA GLU A 376 -13.88 -11.43 -25.62
C GLU A 376 -12.51 -11.05 -25.03
N LEU A 377 -12.16 -9.76 -25.03
CA LEU A 377 -10.92 -9.26 -24.43
C LEU A 377 -10.89 -9.51 -22.93
N ILE A 378 -12.00 -9.23 -22.22
CA ILE A 378 -12.10 -9.45 -20.78
C ILE A 378 -11.94 -10.94 -20.43
N ALA A 379 -12.60 -11.82 -21.18
CA ALA A 379 -12.54 -13.26 -20.94
C ALA A 379 -11.15 -13.87 -21.26
N ARG A 380 -10.50 -13.37 -22.31
CA ARG A 380 -9.22 -13.90 -22.79
C ARG A 380 -8.02 -13.34 -22.03
N ASP A 381 -7.96 -12.02 -21.84
CA ASP A 381 -6.76 -11.31 -21.40
C ASP A 381 -6.87 -10.72 -20.00
N ARG A 382 -8.07 -10.68 -19.40
CA ARG A 382 -8.34 -10.08 -18.07
C ARG A 382 -7.69 -8.71 -17.91
N PRO A 383 -8.12 -7.70 -18.68
CA PRO A 383 -7.46 -6.40 -18.69
C PRO A 383 -7.35 -5.79 -17.28
N SER A 384 -6.29 -5.03 -17.06
CA SER A 384 -6.08 -4.30 -15.80
C SER A 384 -6.95 -3.04 -15.69
N LEU A 385 -7.37 -2.48 -16.82
CA LEU A 385 -8.13 -1.23 -16.89
C LEU A 385 -8.95 -1.19 -18.19
N ALA A 386 -10.15 -0.63 -18.14
CA ALA A 386 -10.95 -0.26 -19.32
C ALA A 386 -11.13 1.26 -19.34
N ILE A 387 -10.80 1.92 -20.46
CA ILE A 387 -11.02 3.35 -20.67
C ILE A 387 -12.01 3.54 -21.81
N ILE A 388 -13.14 4.20 -21.54
CA ILE A 388 -14.28 4.29 -22.45
C ILE A 388 -14.65 5.76 -22.64
N GLU A 389 -14.82 6.19 -23.88
CA GLU A 389 -15.36 7.53 -24.17
C GLU A 389 -16.86 7.58 -23.89
N HIS A 390 -17.31 8.61 -23.16
CA HIS A 390 -18.70 8.78 -22.78
C HIS A 390 -19.59 9.02 -24.01
N ASP A 391 -19.22 10.06 -24.79
CA ASP A 391 -20.00 10.55 -25.92
C ASP A 391 -19.53 9.92 -27.23
N MET A 392 -19.82 8.65 -27.46
CA MET A 392 -19.46 7.97 -28.71
C MET A 392 -20.55 8.13 -29.77
N PRO A 393 -20.22 8.41 -31.04
CA PRO A 393 -21.19 8.68 -32.12
C PRO A 393 -22.15 7.52 -32.42
N ARG A 394 -21.82 6.28 -32.04
CA ARG A 394 -22.59 5.07 -32.34
C ARG A 394 -22.86 4.18 -31.13
N SER A 395 -22.42 4.57 -29.95
CA SER A 395 -22.58 3.80 -28.72
C SER A 395 -22.63 4.74 -27.53
N ASP A 396 -23.33 4.34 -26.49
CA ASP A 396 -23.37 5.02 -25.19
C ASP A 396 -22.32 4.38 -24.28
N GLY A 397 -21.31 5.17 -23.86
CA GLY A 397 -20.25 4.71 -22.96
C GLY A 397 -20.78 4.13 -21.65
N MET A 398 -21.85 4.71 -21.10
CA MET A 398 -22.51 4.21 -19.90
C MET A 398 -23.16 2.84 -20.12
N LYS A 399 -23.72 2.61 -21.31
CA LYS A 399 -24.27 1.30 -21.69
C LYS A 399 -23.17 0.26 -21.81
N THR A 400 -22.04 0.64 -22.38
CA THR A 400 -20.86 -0.22 -22.48
C THR A 400 -20.31 -0.57 -21.09
N CYS A 401 -20.22 0.39 -20.18
CA CYS A 401 -19.79 0.17 -18.81
C CYS A 401 -20.74 -0.82 -18.10
N ARG A 402 -22.05 -0.62 -18.16
CA ARG A 402 -23.04 -1.56 -17.59
C ARG A 402 -22.88 -2.98 -18.16
N ALA A 403 -22.63 -3.10 -19.46
CA ALA A 403 -22.44 -4.40 -20.10
C ALA A 403 -21.15 -5.09 -19.64
N ILE A 404 -20.08 -4.35 -19.40
CA ILE A 404 -18.84 -4.86 -18.80
C ILE A 404 -19.13 -5.36 -17.39
N ARG A 405 -19.81 -4.56 -16.55
CA ARG A 405 -20.20 -4.95 -15.19
C ARG A 405 -21.03 -6.22 -15.13
N TYR A 406 -21.96 -6.39 -16.07
CA TYR A 406 -22.80 -7.59 -16.16
C TYR A 406 -22.02 -8.85 -16.54
N THR A 407 -20.87 -8.72 -17.19
CA THR A 407 -20.00 -9.84 -17.59
C THR A 407 -18.93 -10.18 -16.55
N GLU A 408 -18.73 -9.36 -15.54
CA GLU A 408 -17.77 -9.62 -14.48
C GLU A 408 -18.24 -10.79 -13.60
N ASN A 409 -17.37 -11.80 -13.49
CA ASN A 409 -17.63 -12.96 -12.64
C ASN A 409 -17.14 -12.76 -11.19
N ASP A 410 -16.49 -11.64 -10.90
CA ASP A 410 -15.94 -11.32 -9.58
C ASP A 410 -16.44 -9.96 -9.09
N PRO A 411 -17.58 -9.92 -8.37
CA PRO A 411 -18.12 -8.69 -7.82
C PRO A 411 -17.27 -8.08 -6.69
N ALA A 412 -16.39 -8.86 -6.08
CA ALA A 412 -15.50 -8.38 -5.02
C ALA A 412 -14.34 -7.52 -5.59
N HIS A 413 -13.92 -7.80 -6.83
CA HIS A 413 -12.81 -7.12 -7.48
C HIS A 413 -13.18 -6.69 -8.91
N PRO A 414 -14.05 -5.70 -9.08
CA PRO A 414 -14.48 -5.27 -10.39
C PRO A 414 -13.34 -4.61 -11.17
N LEU A 415 -13.30 -4.87 -12.49
CA LEU A 415 -12.41 -4.17 -13.42
C LEU A 415 -12.56 -2.66 -13.26
N SER A 416 -11.46 -1.92 -13.15
CA SER A 416 -11.55 -0.46 -13.17
C SER A 416 -12.04 0.01 -14.54
N VAL A 417 -13.16 0.75 -14.56
CA VAL A 417 -13.72 1.36 -15.77
C VAL A 417 -13.69 2.87 -15.63
N VAL A 418 -12.91 3.51 -16.49
CA VAL A 418 -12.73 4.97 -16.53
C VAL A 418 -13.47 5.55 -17.71
N MET A 419 -14.27 6.60 -17.46
CA MET A 419 -14.97 7.36 -18.50
C MET A 419 -14.16 8.58 -18.94
N VAL A 420 -14.03 8.77 -20.26
CA VAL A 420 -13.46 9.99 -20.85
C VAL A 420 -14.60 10.88 -21.32
N ALA A 421 -14.75 12.07 -20.74
CA ALA A 421 -15.85 12.98 -21.03
C ALA A 421 -15.45 14.46 -20.95
N ALA A 422 -16.28 15.34 -21.46
CA ALA A 422 -16.13 16.79 -21.28
C ALA A 422 -16.62 17.25 -19.90
N GLN A 423 -17.59 16.54 -19.32
CA GLN A 423 -18.14 16.80 -17.98
C GLN A 423 -18.45 15.48 -17.29
N GLN A 424 -18.42 15.48 -15.97
CA GLN A 424 -18.76 14.33 -15.15
C GLN A 424 -20.27 14.28 -14.89
N ASP A 425 -20.88 13.11 -15.11
CA ASP A 425 -22.25 12.79 -14.67
C ASP A 425 -22.18 11.76 -13.53
N SER A 426 -22.10 12.25 -12.31
CA SER A 426 -21.88 11.41 -11.12
C SER A 426 -23.07 10.48 -10.84
N ALA A 427 -24.30 10.90 -11.10
CA ALA A 427 -25.49 10.09 -10.83
C ALA A 427 -25.61 8.92 -11.83
N ALA A 428 -25.45 9.21 -13.13
CA ALA A 428 -25.46 8.18 -14.16
C ALA A 428 -24.26 7.24 -14.04
N ALA A 429 -23.09 7.76 -13.63
CA ALA A 429 -21.89 6.99 -13.40
C ALA A 429 -22.03 5.95 -12.28
N ALA A 430 -22.55 6.35 -11.13
CA ALA A 430 -22.80 5.46 -10.01
C ALA A 430 -23.73 4.29 -10.41
N ALA A 431 -24.83 4.61 -11.14
CA ALA A 431 -25.76 3.61 -11.64
C ALA A 431 -25.16 2.69 -12.73
N ALA A 432 -24.12 3.12 -13.43
CA ALA A 432 -23.43 2.34 -14.46
C ALA A 432 -22.22 1.57 -13.93
N GLY A 433 -21.76 1.85 -12.71
CA GLY A 433 -20.58 1.23 -12.12
C GLY A 433 -19.25 1.80 -12.65
N VAL A 434 -19.24 3.07 -13.06
CA VAL A 434 -18.00 3.78 -13.46
C VAL A 434 -17.09 3.93 -12.24
N THR A 435 -15.79 3.62 -12.42
CA THR A 435 -14.81 3.68 -11.33
C THR A 435 -14.25 5.08 -11.17
N ASP A 436 -13.92 5.76 -12.28
CA ASP A 436 -13.30 7.10 -12.26
C ASP A 436 -13.54 7.82 -13.61
N TRP A 437 -13.13 9.10 -13.67
CA TRP A 437 -13.28 9.95 -14.84
C TRP A 437 -11.96 10.55 -15.29
N LEU A 438 -11.82 10.72 -16.61
CA LEU A 438 -10.78 11.52 -17.24
C LEU A 438 -11.44 12.67 -18.00
N ILE A 439 -11.42 13.84 -17.40
CA ILE A 439 -12.13 15.02 -17.94
C ILE A 439 -11.28 15.73 -18.99
N LYS A 440 -11.89 15.99 -20.14
CA LYS A 440 -11.30 16.75 -21.26
C LYS A 440 -11.37 18.27 -21.00
N PRO A 441 -10.35 19.07 -21.38
CA PRO A 441 -9.07 18.66 -21.95
C PRO A 441 -8.06 18.20 -20.89
N PHE A 442 -7.16 17.26 -21.23
CA PHE A 442 -6.08 16.81 -20.37
C PHE A 442 -4.75 16.71 -21.14
N THR A 443 -3.64 16.80 -20.43
CA THR A 443 -2.28 16.66 -20.99
C THR A 443 -1.86 15.20 -21.05
N SER A 444 -0.86 14.87 -21.89
CA SER A 444 -0.26 13.52 -21.94
C SER A 444 0.36 13.12 -20.59
N SER A 445 0.97 14.06 -19.89
CA SER A 445 1.55 13.87 -18.57
C SER A 445 0.48 13.48 -17.54
N TYR A 446 -0.63 14.22 -17.51
CA TYR A 446 -1.75 13.91 -16.62
C TYR A 446 -2.40 12.56 -16.93
N ALA A 447 -2.62 12.26 -18.23
CA ALA A 447 -3.13 10.97 -18.67
C ALA A 447 -2.22 9.82 -18.20
N ARG A 448 -0.90 9.96 -18.36
CA ARG A 448 0.09 8.97 -17.93
C ARG A 448 0.02 8.71 -16.43
N THR A 449 0.00 9.76 -15.62
CA THR A 449 -0.13 9.66 -14.16
C THR A 449 -1.42 8.94 -13.75
N LYS A 450 -2.55 9.28 -14.36
CA LYS A 450 -3.84 8.65 -14.06
C LYS A 450 -3.87 7.18 -14.49
N VAL A 451 -3.36 6.84 -15.67
CA VAL A 451 -3.26 5.43 -16.12
C VAL A 451 -2.45 4.62 -15.12
N ARG A 452 -1.28 5.12 -14.70
CA ARG A 452 -0.45 4.48 -13.68
C ARG A 452 -1.23 4.21 -12.40
N ALA A 453 -1.90 5.24 -11.84
CA ALA A 453 -2.66 5.11 -10.61
C ALA A 453 -3.82 4.12 -10.72
N TRP A 454 -4.54 4.10 -11.86
CA TRP A 454 -5.65 3.16 -12.06
C TRP A 454 -5.18 1.72 -12.22
N VAL A 455 -4.11 1.50 -12.99
CA VAL A 455 -3.54 0.14 -13.16
C VAL A 455 -3.07 -0.41 -11.82
N LEU A 456 -2.37 0.39 -11.03
CA LEU A 456 -1.88 -0.03 -9.72
C LEU A 456 -3.00 -0.34 -8.73
N ARG A 457 -4.14 0.35 -8.82
CA ARG A 457 -5.34 0.01 -8.03
C ARG A 457 -5.96 -1.34 -8.39
N THR A 458 -5.72 -1.84 -9.59
CA THR A 458 -6.22 -3.13 -10.08
C THR A 458 -5.18 -4.23 -10.06
N ALA A 459 -3.90 -3.88 -10.04
CA ALA A 459 -2.80 -4.81 -9.87
C ALA A 459 -2.59 -5.17 -8.39
N CYS A 460 -2.02 -6.36 -8.14
CA CYS A 460 -1.59 -6.78 -6.81
C CYS A 460 -2.70 -7.00 -5.77
N ARG A 461 -3.77 -7.71 -6.14
CA ARG A 461 -4.84 -8.15 -5.24
C ARG A 461 -4.69 -9.60 -4.75
N TRP A 462 -3.68 -10.32 -5.28
CA TRP A 462 -3.40 -11.67 -4.84
C TRP A 462 -3.00 -11.72 -3.36
N MET A 463 -3.35 -12.82 -2.70
CA MET A 463 -3.13 -12.98 -1.27
C MET A 463 -1.78 -13.63 -0.99
N ARG A 464 -1.03 -13.01 -0.12
CA ARG A 464 0.15 -13.59 0.49
C ARG A 464 -0.25 -14.70 1.47
N ALA A 465 0.55 -15.75 1.59
CA ALA A 465 0.33 -16.74 2.64
C ALA A 465 0.65 -16.15 4.02
N THR A 466 -0.21 -16.46 4.99
CA THR A 466 0.05 -16.13 6.40
C THR A 466 1.32 -16.84 6.88
N ILE A 467 2.11 -16.17 7.69
CA ILE A 467 3.28 -16.77 8.33
C ILE A 467 2.77 -17.68 9.47
N PRO A 468 3.23 -18.94 9.56
CA PRO A 468 2.84 -19.82 10.66
C PRO A 468 3.24 -19.27 12.04
N ASP A 469 2.43 -19.51 13.06
CA ASP A 469 2.73 -19.07 14.44
C ASP A 469 4.03 -19.69 15.00
N ASP A 470 4.45 -20.84 14.46
CA ASP A 470 5.67 -21.56 14.83
C ASP A 470 6.83 -21.37 13.84
N GLU A 471 6.85 -20.28 13.12
CA GLU A 471 7.79 -19.99 12.04
C GLU A 471 9.26 -20.13 12.46
N GLU A 472 9.65 -19.62 13.61
CA GLU A 472 11.03 -19.73 14.12
C GLU A 472 11.44 -21.20 14.25
N ARG A 473 10.57 -22.05 14.79
CA ARG A 473 10.81 -23.49 14.92
C ARG A 473 10.90 -24.15 13.55
N ARG A 474 10.00 -23.80 12.65
CA ARG A 474 9.94 -24.31 11.28
C ARG A 474 11.22 -23.98 10.51
N ILE A 475 11.68 -22.72 10.53
CA ILE A 475 12.92 -22.27 9.90
C ILE A 475 14.14 -22.96 10.52
N ALA A 476 14.19 -23.09 11.85
CA ALA A 476 15.26 -23.80 12.53
C ALA A 476 15.34 -25.27 12.08
N SER A 477 14.20 -25.96 11.92
CA SER A 477 14.12 -27.33 11.41
C SER A 477 14.56 -27.43 9.96
N LEU A 478 14.15 -26.50 9.09
CA LEU A 478 14.61 -26.43 7.70
C LEU A 478 16.13 -26.23 7.61
N ARG A 479 16.68 -25.26 8.34
CA ARG A 479 18.12 -24.94 8.36
C ARG A 479 18.97 -26.10 8.92
N LYS A 480 18.42 -26.88 9.86
CA LYS A 480 19.08 -28.07 10.41
C LYS A 480 19.34 -29.16 9.35
N LEU A 481 18.52 -29.25 8.32
CA LEU A 481 18.71 -30.19 7.21
C LEU A 481 19.93 -29.84 6.34
N ARG A 482 20.42 -28.61 6.39
CA ARG A 482 21.54 -28.09 5.56
C ARG A 482 21.36 -28.38 4.05
N ILE A 483 20.12 -28.31 3.59
CA ILE A 483 19.74 -28.65 2.21
C ILE A 483 19.62 -27.42 1.30
N LEU A 484 19.38 -26.23 1.90
CA LEU A 484 19.29 -24.99 1.13
C LEU A 484 20.63 -24.68 0.45
N ASP A 485 20.56 -24.11 -0.74
CA ASP A 485 21.70 -23.68 -1.57
C ASP A 485 22.69 -24.82 -1.93
N THR A 486 22.25 -26.09 -1.84
CA THR A 486 23.06 -27.26 -2.22
C THR A 486 22.91 -27.55 -3.72
N GLU A 487 23.92 -28.24 -4.27
CA GLU A 487 23.88 -28.69 -5.67
C GLU A 487 22.72 -29.66 -5.95
N PRO A 488 22.25 -29.75 -7.21
CA PRO A 488 21.24 -30.71 -7.62
C PRO A 488 21.67 -32.15 -7.29
N GLU A 489 20.70 -32.97 -6.86
CA GLU A 489 20.92 -34.37 -6.55
C GLU A 489 19.92 -35.27 -7.27
N GLU A 490 20.40 -36.28 -7.97
CA GLU A 490 19.61 -37.21 -8.78
C GLU A 490 18.46 -37.86 -7.98
N LYS A 491 18.63 -38.06 -6.67
CA LYS A 491 17.57 -38.65 -5.83
C LYS A 491 16.30 -37.79 -5.79
N PHE A 492 16.44 -36.45 -5.83
CA PHE A 492 15.31 -35.50 -5.87
C PHE A 492 14.82 -35.27 -7.31
N ASP A 493 15.76 -35.16 -8.27
CA ASP A 493 15.42 -34.94 -9.68
C ASP A 493 14.64 -36.11 -10.28
N ARG A 494 14.86 -37.31 -9.78
CA ARG A 494 14.07 -38.49 -10.14
C ARG A 494 12.63 -38.36 -9.68
N VAL A 495 12.38 -37.83 -8.47
CA VAL A 495 11.02 -37.65 -7.95
C VAL A 495 10.25 -36.61 -8.77
N THR A 496 10.86 -35.48 -9.07
CA THR A 496 10.20 -34.42 -9.86
C THR A 496 9.94 -34.83 -11.30
N ARG A 497 10.89 -35.56 -11.95
CA ARG A 497 10.68 -36.13 -13.29
C ARG A 497 9.55 -37.18 -13.29
N LEU A 498 9.50 -38.02 -12.26
CA LEU A 498 8.44 -39.01 -12.14
C LEU A 498 7.09 -38.35 -11.91
N ALA A 499 7.04 -37.33 -11.05
CA ALA A 499 5.83 -36.54 -10.82
C ALA A 499 5.34 -35.87 -12.11
N ALA A 500 6.20 -35.17 -12.84
CA ALA A 500 5.84 -34.53 -14.10
C ALA A 500 5.28 -35.54 -15.12
N ALA A 501 5.92 -36.71 -15.26
CA ALA A 501 5.49 -37.76 -16.18
C ALA A 501 4.18 -38.44 -15.76
N LEU A 502 4.01 -38.73 -14.45
CA LEU A 502 2.82 -39.43 -13.93
C LEU A 502 1.54 -38.60 -14.06
N PHE A 503 1.67 -37.30 -13.87
CA PHE A 503 0.53 -36.37 -13.90
C PHE A 503 0.41 -35.64 -15.26
N ASP A 504 1.30 -35.92 -16.19
CA ASP A 504 1.35 -35.28 -17.51
C ASP A 504 1.31 -33.75 -17.38
N VAL A 505 2.14 -33.18 -16.50
CA VAL A 505 2.28 -31.75 -16.28
C VAL A 505 3.65 -31.25 -16.76
N PRO A 506 3.72 -30.00 -17.28
CA PRO A 506 4.99 -29.45 -17.77
C PRO A 506 5.97 -29.10 -16.66
N MET A 507 5.48 -28.89 -15.42
CA MET A 507 6.31 -28.44 -14.29
C MET A 507 6.02 -29.22 -13.02
N ALA A 508 7.09 -29.67 -12.35
CA ALA A 508 7.03 -30.32 -11.04
C ALA A 508 8.26 -29.93 -10.21
N LEU A 509 8.05 -29.62 -8.92
CA LEU A 509 9.10 -29.11 -8.05
C LEU A 509 9.06 -29.74 -6.66
N ILE A 510 10.25 -29.94 -6.08
CA ILE A 510 10.45 -30.01 -4.64
C ILE A 510 10.88 -28.62 -4.19
N SER A 511 9.97 -27.94 -3.54
CA SER A 511 10.09 -26.54 -3.13
C SER A 511 10.22 -26.45 -1.62
N LEU A 512 11.23 -25.76 -1.13
CA LEU A 512 11.46 -25.48 0.27
C LEU A 512 11.21 -24.00 0.55
N VAL A 513 10.42 -23.70 1.56
CA VAL A 513 10.00 -22.32 1.89
C VAL A 513 10.88 -21.80 3.03
N ASP A 514 11.81 -20.92 2.69
CA ASP A 514 12.71 -20.23 3.64
C ASP A 514 12.02 -18.96 4.20
N GLU A 515 12.76 -18.13 4.88
CA GLU A 515 12.26 -16.93 5.57
C GLU A 515 11.63 -15.90 4.60
N ASP A 516 12.30 -15.63 3.47
CA ASP A 516 11.92 -14.63 2.47
C ASP A 516 11.76 -15.19 1.06
N ARG A 517 12.15 -16.42 0.81
CA ARG A 517 12.16 -17.07 -0.50
C ARG A 517 11.57 -18.47 -0.49
N GLN A 518 11.18 -18.90 -1.67
CA GLN A 518 10.88 -20.28 -2.01
C GLN A 518 12.02 -20.80 -2.88
N TRP A 519 12.83 -21.72 -2.33
CA TRP A 519 13.97 -22.29 -3.01
C TRP A 519 13.65 -23.70 -3.55
N PHE A 520 14.13 -24.03 -4.75
CA PHE A 520 13.81 -25.29 -5.41
C PHE A 520 14.96 -26.27 -5.28
N LYS A 521 14.79 -27.32 -4.44
CA LYS A 521 15.77 -28.43 -4.34
C LYS A 521 15.82 -29.23 -5.63
N SER A 522 14.68 -29.38 -6.29
CA SER A 522 14.58 -30.01 -7.62
C SER A 522 13.45 -29.36 -8.41
N CYS A 523 13.64 -29.18 -9.68
CA CYS A 523 12.72 -28.51 -10.55
C CYS A 523 12.75 -29.08 -11.97
N VAL A 524 11.57 -29.39 -12.52
CA VAL A 524 11.34 -29.73 -13.93
C VAL A 524 10.48 -28.65 -14.53
N GLY A 525 10.85 -28.13 -15.69
CA GLY A 525 10.04 -27.23 -16.51
C GLY A 525 10.15 -25.74 -16.18
N LEU A 526 10.94 -25.33 -15.16
CA LEU A 526 11.27 -23.94 -14.89
C LEU A 526 12.79 -23.72 -14.92
N SER A 527 13.21 -22.53 -15.36
CA SER A 527 14.62 -22.12 -15.32
C SER A 527 15.04 -21.43 -14.02
N ALA A 528 14.08 -20.90 -13.27
CA ALA A 528 14.32 -20.26 -11.98
C ALA A 528 14.78 -21.27 -10.94
N LYS A 529 15.71 -20.90 -10.07
CA LYS A 529 16.16 -21.70 -8.91
C LYS A 529 15.38 -21.38 -7.64
N GLU A 530 14.76 -20.22 -7.59
CA GLU A 530 13.99 -19.71 -6.47
C GLU A 530 12.99 -18.65 -6.93
N THR A 531 12.02 -18.36 -6.08
CA THR A 531 11.10 -17.22 -6.22
C THR A 531 10.88 -16.59 -4.86
N SER A 532 10.28 -15.41 -4.82
CA SER A 532 9.86 -14.81 -3.54
C SER A 532 8.87 -15.73 -2.82
N ARG A 533 9.00 -15.80 -1.51
CA ARG A 533 8.05 -16.47 -0.63
C ARG A 533 6.64 -15.90 -0.78
N ASP A 534 6.53 -14.59 -0.95
CA ASP A 534 5.25 -13.89 -1.02
C ASP A 534 4.40 -14.33 -2.20
N ALA A 535 4.99 -14.45 -3.40
CA ALA A 535 4.29 -14.94 -4.59
C ALA A 535 4.07 -16.46 -4.57
N SER A 536 4.59 -17.18 -3.58
CA SER A 536 4.63 -18.62 -3.51
C SER A 536 3.27 -19.24 -3.21
N PHE A 537 2.78 -20.11 -4.08
CA PHE A 537 1.66 -21.01 -3.80
C PHE A 537 2.01 -21.99 -2.67
N CYS A 538 3.26 -22.43 -2.61
CA CYS A 538 3.74 -23.39 -1.62
C CYS A 538 3.73 -22.81 -0.19
N ALA A 539 3.87 -21.49 -0.04
CA ALA A 539 3.77 -20.83 1.25
C ALA A 539 2.38 -20.99 1.87
N HIS A 540 1.31 -20.98 1.06
CA HIS A 540 -0.05 -21.27 1.54
C HIS A 540 -0.21 -22.70 2.03
N VAL A 541 0.45 -23.67 1.37
CA VAL A 541 0.47 -25.07 1.81
C VAL A 541 1.27 -25.22 3.11
N VAL A 542 2.38 -24.51 3.25
CA VAL A 542 3.19 -24.48 4.47
C VAL A 542 2.39 -23.94 5.66
N TYR A 543 1.63 -22.87 5.45
CA TYR A 543 0.77 -22.31 6.49
C TYR A 543 -0.37 -23.25 6.89
N SER A 544 -1.11 -23.78 5.91
CA SER A 544 -2.27 -24.65 6.17
C SER A 544 -1.90 -26.07 6.59
N GLN A 545 -0.68 -26.53 6.28
CA GLN A 545 -0.17 -27.88 6.45
C GLN A 545 -1.07 -28.95 5.80
N THR A 546 -1.86 -28.56 4.81
CA THR A 546 -2.80 -29.43 4.08
C THR A 546 -2.55 -29.35 2.57
N PRO A 547 -2.85 -30.41 1.80
CA PRO A 547 -2.76 -30.35 0.36
C PRO A 547 -3.63 -29.25 -0.22
N MET A 548 -3.08 -28.47 -1.15
CA MET A 548 -3.82 -27.43 -1.85
C MET A 548 -3.88 -27.72 -3.35
N ILE A 549 -5.10 -27.68 -3.90
CA ILE A 549 -5.34 -27.88 -5.33
C ILE A 549 -6.09 -26.66 -5.86
N VAL A 550 -5.49 -25.99 -6.83
CA VAL A 550 -6.06 -24.85 -7.55
C VAL A 550 -6.26 -25.28 -8.99
N ALA A 551 -7.49 -25.62 -9.34
CA ALA A 551 -7.84 -26.16 -10.68
C ALA A 551 -7.66 -25.13 -11.81
N ASP A 552 -7.94 -23.86 -11.51
CA ASP A 552 -7.69 -22.71 -12.37
C ASP A 552 -7.37 -21.49 -11.50
N THR A 553 -6.13 -21.03 -11.57
CA THR A 553 -5.66 -19.89 -10.79
C THR A 553 -6.42 -18.59 -11.08
N PHE A 554 -6.97 -18.43 -12.29
CA PHE A 554 -7.82 -17.28 -12.62
C PHE A 554 -9.17 -17.29 -11.91
N GLN A 555 -9.61 -18.45 -11.41
CA GLN A 555 -10.85 -18.58 -10.64
C GLN A 555 -10.62 -18.54 -9.14
N ASP A 556 -9.35 -18.53 -8.69
CA ASP A 556 -9.01 -18.48 -7.28
C ASP A 556 -8.58 -17.06 -6.90
N ILE A 557 -9.37 -16.42 -6.04
CA ILE A 557 -9.16 -15.03 -5.62
C ILE A 557 -7.78 -14.79 -5.00
N ARG A 558 -7.18 -15.81 -4.39
CA ARG A 558 -5.85 -15.73 -3.79
C ARG A 558 -4.75 -15.57 -4.84
N PHE A 559 -4.98 -16.00 -6.08
CA PHE A 559 -3.94 -16.13 -7.08
C PHE A 559 -4.25 -15.48 -8.43
N ALA A 560 -5.48 -15.00 -8.65
CA ALA A 560 -5.94 -14.58 -9.98
C ALA A 560 -5.06 -13.52 -10.67
N ASP A 561 -4.39 -12.68 -9.90
CA ASP A 561 -3.45 -11.65 -10.34
C ASP A 561 -2.05 -11.79 -9.72
N ASN A 562 -1.73 -12.99 -9.21
CA ASN A 562 -0.41 -13.31 -8.71
C ASN A 562 0.64 -13.18 -9.83
N PRO A 563 1.85 -12.62 -9.57
CA PRO A 563 2.90 -12.47 -10.56
C PRO A 563 3.24 -13.74 -11.35
N LEU A 564 3.19 -14.92 -10.71
CA LEU A 564 3.45 -16.20 -11.35
C LEU A 564 2.27 -16.69 -12.23
N VAL A 565 1.13 -16.02 -12.16
CA VAL A 565 -0.09 -16.30 -12.95
C VAL A 565 -0.21 -15.33 -14.12
N ILE A 566 0.03 -14.05 -13.90
CA ILE A 566 -0.14 -13.02 -14.93
C ILE A 566 1.10 -12.86 -15.83
N ASN A 567 2.29 -13.17 -15.30
CA ASN A 567 3.55 -13.17 -16.05
C ASN A 567 4.07 -14.60 -16.27
N GLU A 568 5.20 -14.76 -16.94
CA GLU A 568 5.87 -16.07 -17.02
C GLU A 568 6.17 -16.63 -15.61
N PRO A 569 5.89 -17.92 -15.35
CA PRO A 569 5.50 -18.99 -16.29
C PRO A 569 3.99 -19.12 -16.59
N ARG A 570 3.12 -18.19 -16.20
CA ARG A 570 1.67 -18.16 -16.47
C ARG A 570 0.95 -19.38 -15.90
N ILE A 571 1.18 -19.64 -14.63
CA ILE A 571 0.59 -20.79 -13.92
C ILE A 571 -0.94 -20.69 -13.93
N ARG A 572 -1.61 -21.71 -14.48
CA ARG A 572 -3.07 -21.83 -14.49
C ARG A 572 -3.58 -22.96 -13.59
N PHE A 573 -2.74 -23.92 -13.27
CA PHE A 573 -3.02 -25.02 -12.37
C PHE A 573 -1.89 -25.17 -11.36
N TYR A 574 -2.25 -25.45 -10.12
CA TYR A 574 -1.34 -25.77 -9.02
C TYR A 574 -1.91 -26.93 -8.21
N ALA A 575 -1.06 -27.89 -7.85
CA ALA A 575 -1.35 -28.89 -6.82
C ALA A 575 -0.10 -29.10 -5.97
N GLY A 576 -0.19 -28.81 -4.68
CA GLY A 576 0.92 -28.93 -3.73
C GLY A 576 0.58 -29.85 -2.58
N TYR A 577 1.50 -30.75 -2.24
CA TYR A 577 1.44 -31.63 -1.07
C TYR A 577 2.50 -31.23 -0.06
N PRO A 578 2.16 -31.02 1.25
CA PRO A 578 3.09 -30.53 2.25
C PRO A 578 4.18 -31.55 2.57
N LEU A 579 5.40 -31.08 2.80
CA LEU A 579 6.55 -31.85 3.30
C LEU A 579 6.71 -31.57 4.79
N ILE A 580 6.16 -32.44 5.63
CA ILE A 580 6.12 -32.28 7.08
C ILE A 580 7.15 -33.22 7.73
N LEU A 581 8.10 -32.66 8.47
CA LEU A 581 9.12 -33.40 9.22
C LEU A 581 8.52 -34.11 10.44
N ASN A 582 9.28 -35.03 11.01
CA ASN A 582 8.87 -35.79 12.22
C ASN A 582 8.59 -34.91 13.45
N ASP A 583 9.12 -33.70 13.50
CA ASP A 583 8.86 -32.73 14.56
C ASP A 583 7.60 -31.86 14.33
N GLY A 584 6.85 -32.14 13.25
CA GLY A 584 5.65 -31.43 12.85
C GLY A 584 5.91 -30.16 12.00
N SER A 585 7.15 -29.82 11.71
CA SER A 585 7.48 -28.63 10.91
C SER A 585 7.22 -28.87 9.41
N CYS A 586 6.36 -28.09 8.80
CA CYS A 586 6.15 -28.09 7.35
C CYS A 586 7.22 -27.22 6.67
N ILE A 587 8.16 -27.85 5.97
CA ILE A 587 9.34 -27.17 5.39
C ILE A 587 9.16 -26.74 3.92
N GLY A 588 8.13 -27.24 3.26
CA GLY A 588 7.91 -26.99 1.84
C GLY A 588 6.87 -27.92 1.23
N THR A 589 6.94 -28.14 -0.08
CA THR A 589 5.97 -28.95 -0.83
C THR A 589 6.64 -29.76 -1.93
N LEU A 590 6.01 -30.88 -2.29
CA LEU A 590 6.07 -31.41 -3.65
C LEU A 590 4.91 -30.81 -4.41
N CYS A 591 5.16 -30.10 -5.52
CA CYS A 591 4.09 -29.44 -6.27
C CYS A 591 4.15 -29.69 -7.77
N LEU A 592 2.98 -29.65 -8.39
CA LEU A 592 2.70 -29.80 -9.82
C LEU A 592 2.11 -28.48 -10.34
N LEU A 593 2.56 -28.04 -11.48
CA LEU A 593 2.06 -26.81 -12.10
C LEU A 593 1.84 -27.00 -13.62
N ASP A 594 0.86 -26.26 -14.12
CA ASP A 594 0.59 -26.20 -15.56
C ASP A 594 0.15 -24.79 -15.98
N THR A 595 0.41 -24.48 -17.25
CA THR A 595 -0.09 -23.26 -17.91
C THR A 595 -1.53 -23.40 -18.43
N ARG A 596 -2.20 -24.51 -18.14
CA ARG A 596 -3.60 -24.80 -18.48
C ARG A 596 -4.34 -25.24 -17.23
N PRO A 597 -5.64 -24.90 -17.09
CA PRO A 597 -6.49 -25.42 -16.03
C PRO A 597 -6.54 -26.95 -16.04
N ARG A 598 -6.55 -27.55 -14.85
CA ARG A 598 -6.64 -29.02 -14.67
C ARG A 598 -7.51 -29.38 -13.48
N SER A 599 -7.94 -30.63 -13.43
CA SER A 599 -8.60 -31.23 -12.27
C SER A 599 -7.87 -32.52 -11.88
N LEU A 600 -7.71 -32.74 -10.57
CA LEU A 600 -7.21 -34.00 -10.03
C LEU A 600 -8.34 -34.83 -9.45
N ARG A 601 -8.26 -36.15 -9.59
CA ARG A 601 -9.16 -37.12 -8.94
C ARG A 601 -8.61 -37.52 -7.56
N GLY A 602 -9.40 -38.14 -6.71
CA GLY A 602 -8.96 -38.59 -5.40
C GLY A 602 -7.72 -39.51 -5.46
N SER A 603 -7.69 -40.45 -6.44
CA SER A 603 -6.54 -41.32 -6.68
C SER A 603 -5.27 -40.58 -7.12
N ASP A 604 -5.40 -39.40 -7.71
CA ASP A 604 -4.25 -38.60 -8.10
C ASP A 604 -3.64 -37.90 -6.87
N ILE A 605 -4.49 -37.50 -5.92
CA ILE A 605 -4.03 -36.92 -4.63
C ILE A 605 -3.27 -37.97 -3.82
N GLU A 606 -3.72 -39.23 -3.78
CA GLU A 606 -3.04 -40.34 -3.12
C GLU A 606 -1.64 -40.58 -3.74
N ARG A 607 -1.55 -40.55 -5.09
CA ARG A 607 -0.26 -40.66 -5.78
C ARG A 607 0.68 -39.50 -5.50
N LEU A 608 0.14 -38.28 -5.42
CA LEU A 608 0.94 -37.08 -5.07
C LEU A 608 1.46 -37.19 -3.64
N HIS A 609 0.64 -37.70 -2.71
CA HIS A 609 1.05 -38.03 -1.35
C HIS A 609 2.24 -39.02 -1.33
N ASP A 610 2.11 -40.16 -2.04
CA ASP A 610 3.16 -41.17 -2.08
C ASP A 610 4.50 -40.62 -2.59
N LEU A 611 4.46 -39.77 -3.60
CA LEU A 611 5.65 -39.09 -4.12
C LEU A 611 6.21 -38.05 -3.16
N ALA A 612 5.35 -37.34 -2.42
CA ALA A 612 5.79 -36.40 -1.39
C ALA A 612 6.48 -37.13 -0.22
N ASP A 613 5.97 -38.27 0.18
CA ASP A 613 6.60 -39.13 1.19
C ASP A 613 7.98 -39.63 0.75
N ILE A 614 8.12 -40.02 -0.52
CA ILE A 614 9.44 -40.39 -1.08
C ILE A 614 10.40 -39.20 -1.03
N ALA A 615 9.94 -37.98 -1.41
CA ALA A 615 10.75 -36.78 -1.33
C ALA A 615 11.17 -36.47 0.12
N LEU A 616 10.25 -36.59 1.07
CA LEU A 616 10.48 -36.34 2.49
C LEU A 616 11.51 -37.34 3.07
N GLN A 617 11.41 -38.62 2.74
CA GLN A 617 12.39 -39.63 3.12
C GLN A 617 13.81 -39.31 2.61
N GLN A 618 13.91 -38.76 1.38
CA GLN A 618 15.20 -38.35 0.84
C GLN A 618 15.76 -37.07 1.48
N LEU A 619 14.89 -36.19 2.02
CA LEU A 619 15.29 -35.01 2.78
C LEU A 619 15.76 -35.34 4.19
N ALA A 620 15.21 -36.39 4.79
CA ALA A 620 15.54 -36.82 6.16
C ALA A 620 16.74 -37.78 6.22
N ALA A 621 17.18 -38.32 5.08
CA ALA A 621 18.33 -39.25 4.95
C ALA A 621 19.64 -38.48 4.74
#